data_6a9974a7d361b9d095f027705707b79c
#
_entry.id   6a9974a7d361b9d095f027705707b79c
#
_cell.length_a   1.000
_cell.length_b   1.000
_cell.length_c   1.000
_cell.angle_alpha   90.00
_cell.angle_beta   90.00
_cell.angle_gamma   90.00
#
_symmetry.space_group_name_H-M   'P 1'
#
loop_
_entity.id
_entity.type
_entity.pdbx_description
1 polymer ?
#
loop_
_entity_poly.entity_id
_entity_poly.type
_entity_poly.pdbx_seq_one_letter_code
_entity_poly.pdbx_strand_id
1 'polypeptide(L)'
;MTKREKRVVILADTQTHMMPALAREMARRNHNLVLGDARDGLADELIKLGAKVEVVPDTADQTKEDTIQKLVDRAVDAFGGFDSACIRTGTHGIGTIMDSTNEDCRIQYEGNFRSVFYALKALLPPLVEQKSGQIVINTSAAGARVQEWFALYGATRAGANELIHAAGLEAAPHGVTVNGTGTYAMNYPSFLHDVGADTDPAKLKAVTDQLPMRKLCEPEEAAYFVATLIDGHGTFQTAQFFPIDGGWSFM
;
A
#
# COMPACT_ATOMS: atom_id res chain seq x y z
N MET A 1 -25.14 -11.37 -8.06
CA MET A 1 -23.91 -11.26 -8.89
C MET A 1 -23.39 -12.65 -9.21
N THR A 2 -23.06 -12.93 -10.46
CA THR A 2 -22.41 -14.20 -10.86
C THR A 2 -21.03 -14.26 -10.21
N LYS A 3 -20.74 -15.36 -9.52
CA LYS A 3 -19.44 -15.58 -8.87
C LYS A 3 -18.34 -15.57 -9.96
N ARG A 4 -17.37 -14.67 -9.86
CA ARG A 4 -16.22 -14.64 -10.78
C ARG A 4 -15.42 -15.94 -10.67
N GLU A 5 -14.91 -16.44 -11.76
CA GLU A 5 -14.09 -17.66 -11.80
C GLU A 5 -12.79 -17.49 -10.99
N LYS A 6 -12.17 -16.33 -11.12
CA LYS A 6 -10.99 -15.92 -10.33
C LYS A 6 -11.29 -14.60 -9.63
N ARG A 7 -10.75 -14.44 -8.43
CA ARG A 7 -10.79 -13.14 -7.72
C ARG A 7 -10.00 -12.09 -8.50
N VAL A 8 -10.40 -10.86 -8.37
CA VAL A 8 -9.76 -9.69 -9.00
C VAL A 8 -9.17 -8.80 -7.92
N VAL A 9 -7.91 -8.43 -8.07
CA VAL A 9 -7.17 -7.57 -7.14
C VAL A 9 -6.74 -6.29 -7.83
N ILE A 10 -7.03 -5.16 -7.21
CA ILE A 10 -6.52 -3.84 -7.61
C ILE A 10 -5.22 -3.56 -6.87
N LEU A 11 -4.16 -3.22 -7.58
CA LEU A 11 -2.88 -2.81 -7.03
C LEU A 11 -2.46 -1.45 -7.61
N ALA A 12 -2.33 -0.43 -6.76
CA ALA A 12 -1.88 0.90 -7.19
C ALA A 12 -0.37 1.07 -6.97
N ASP A 13 0.28 1.83 -7.87
CA ASP A 13 1.73 2.10 -7.86
C ASP A 13 2.57 0.81 -7.96
N THR A 14 2.37 0.05 -9.04
CA THR A 14 3.06 -1.24 -9.23
C THR A 14 4.43 -1.10 -9.93
N GLN A 15 5.08 0.05 -9.82
CA GLN A 15 6.42 0.29 -10.37
C GLN A 15 7.54 -0.13 -9.40
N THR A 16 7.35 0.04 -8.10
CA THR A 16 8.43 -0.05 -7.11
C THR A 16 7.96 -0.63 -5.77
N HIS A 17 8.84 -0.61 -4.77
CA HIS A 17 8.56 -1.08 -3.42
C HIS A 17 8.19 -2.58 -3.43
N MET A 18 7.28 -3.02 -2.56
CA MET A 18 6.77 -4.40 -2.55
C MET A 18 5.74 -4.69 -3.64
N MET A 19 5.23 -3.67 -4.35
CA MET A 19 4.04 -3.84 -5.19
C MET A 19 4.24 -4.77 -6.39
N PRO A 20 5.41 -4.77 -7.10
CA PRO A 20 5.68 -5.78 -8.13
C PRO A 20 5.77 -7.20 -7.57
N ALA A 21 6.34 -7.38 -6.36
CA ALA A 21 6.40 -8.67 -5.68
C ALA A 21 5.00 -9.13 -5.25
N LEU A 22 4.17 -8.23 -4.73
CA LEU A 22 2.78 -8.50 -4.39
C LEU A 22 1.95 -8.92 -5.62
N ALA A 23 2.14 -8.23 -6.74
CA ALA A 23 1.46 -8.60 -7.99
C ALA A 23 1.79 -10.04 -8.43
N ARG A 24 3.08 -10.43 -8.36
CA ARG A 24 3.52 -11.81 -8.64
C ARG A 24 2.89 -12.81 -7.67
N GLU A 25 2.89 -12.48 -6.38
CA GLU A 25 2.32 -13.35 -5.37
C GLU A 25 0.82 -13.56 -5.56
N MET A 26 0.07 -12.50 -5.90
CA MET A 26 -1.37 -12.61 -6.18
C MET A 26 -1.64 -13.41 -7.47
N ALA A 27 -0.82 -13.27 -8.52
CA ALA A 27 -0.92 -14.09 -9.71
C ALA A 27 -0.68 -15.59 -9.41
N ARG A 28 0.35 -15.92 -8.59
CA ARG A 28 0.61 -17.30 -8.14
C ARG A 28 -0.54 -17.87 -7.31
N ARG A 29 -1.25 -17.03 -6.54
CA ARG A 29 -2.47 -17.40 -5.82
C ARG A 29 -3.73 -17.40 -6.71
N ASN A 30 -3.55 -17.42 -8.03
CA ASN A 30 -4.62 -17.57 -9.02
C ASN A 30 -5.62 -16.40 -9.07
N HIS A 31 -5.14 -15.16 -8.94
CA HIS A 31 -5.94 -13.94 -9.05
C HIS A 31 -5.74 -13.25 -10.39
N ASN A 32 -6.76 -12.55 -10.89
CA ASN A 32 -6.65 -11.56 -11.95
C ASN A 32 -6.30 -10.20 -11.35
N LEU A 33 -5.71 -9.30 -12.13
CA LEU A 33 -5.08 -8.09 -11.62
C LEU A 33 -5.45 -6.86 -12.42
N VAL A 34 -5.72 -5.77 -11.71
CA VAL A 34 -5.75 -4.41 -12.25
C VAL A 34 -4.59 -3.64 -11.61
N LEU A 35 -3.67 -3.18 -12.43
CA LEU A 35 -2.43 -2.54 -12.00
C LEU A 35 -2.43 -1.06 -12.37
N GLY A 36 -2.15 -0.21 -11.40
CA GLY A 36 -1.84 1.21 -11.66
C GLY A 36 -0.36 1.38 -12.00
N ASP A 37 -0.07 2.03 -13.12
CA ASP A 37 1.30 2.35 -13.58
C ASP A 37 2.29 1.20 -13.39
N ALA A 38 2.05 0.10 -14.09
CA ALA A 38 2.88 -1.09 -13.96
C ALA A 38 4.31 -0.85 -14.47
N ARG A 39 5.29 -1.43 -13.77
CA ARG A 39 6.67 -1.51 -14.22
C ARG A 39 6.74 -2.24 -15.55
N ASP A 40 7.66 -1.82 -16.43
CA ASP A 40 7.89 -2.47 -17.73
C ASP A 40 8.09 -3.98 -17.59
N GLY A 41 7.40 -4.74 -18.43
CA GLY A 41 7.44 -6.21 -18.46
C GLY A 41 6.67 -6.92 -17.34
N LEU A 42 6.20 -6.21 -16.30
CA LEU A 42 5.48 -6.84 -15.18
C LEU A 42 4.19 -7.53 -15.65
N ALA A 43 3.40 -6.88 -16.49
CA ALA A 43 2.16 -7.46 -17.00
C ALA A 43 2.41 -8.79 -17.73
N ASP A 44 3.44 -8.85 -18.60
CA ASP A 44 3.82 -10.07 -19.31
C ASP A 44 4.27 -11.21 -18.38
N GLU A 45 5.00 -10.86 -17.29
CA GLU A 45 5.37 -11.82 -16.25
C GLU A 45 4.13 -12.44 -15.60
N LEU A 46 3.14 -11.61 -15.25
CA LEU A 46 1.92 -12.05 -14.57
C LEU A 46 1.00 -12.86 -15.49
N ILE A 47 0.93 -12.51 -16.77
CA ILE A 47 0.20 -13.29 -17.78
C ILE A 47 0.80 -14.70 -17.91
N LYS A 48 2.12 -14.81 -17.91
CA LYS A 48 2.81 -16.12 -17.91
C LYS A 48 2.52 -16.96 -16.67
N LEU A 49 2.18 -16.32 -15.54
CA LEU A 49 1.72 -17.00 -14.32
C LEU A 49 0.23 -17.37 -14.38
N GLY A 50 -0.47 -17.07 -15.48
CA GLY A 50 -1.87 -17.44 -15.72
C GLY A 50 -2.89 -16.41 -15.24
N ALA A 51 -2.47 -15.20 -14.87
CA ALA A 51 -3.39 -14.11 -14.54
C ALA A 51 -3.89 -13.41 -15.81
N LYS A 52 -5.13 -12.91 -15.77
CA LYS A 52 -5.54 -11.83 -16.68
C LYS A 52 -5.15 -10.51 -16.02
N VAL A 53 -4.54 -9.61 -16.79
CA VAL A 53 -3.95 -8.37 -16.28
C VAL A 53 -4.46 -7.19 -17.10
N GLU A 54 -4.92 -6.16 -16.41
CA GLU A 54 -5.25 -4.85 -16.96
C GLU A 54 -4.31 -3.82 -16.37
N VAL A 55 -3.74 -2.97 -17.19
CA VAL A 55 -2.86 -1.87 -16.75
C VAL A 55 -3.55 -0.54 -17.04
N VAL A 56 -3.62 0.30 -16.00
CA VAL A 56 -4.17 1.65 -16.10
C VAL A 56 -3.03 2.65 -15.96
N PRO A 57 -2.68 3.36 -17.02
CA PRO A 57 -1.64 4.38 -16.99
C PRO A 57 -2.09 5.66 -16.28
N ASP A 58 -1.15 6.54 -15.99
CA ASP A 58 -1.39 7.87 -15.39
C ASP A 58 -2.10 7.83 -14.03
N THR A 59 -1.75 6.85 -13.21
CA THR A 59 -2.31 6.64 -11.85
C THR A 59 -1.25 6.75 -10.73
N ALA A 60 -0.05 7.23 -11.03
CA ALA A 60 1.02 7.43 -10.03
C ALA A 60 0.67 8.57 -9.06
N ASP A 61 0.02 9.62 -9.53
CA ASP A 61 -0.40 10.75 -8.70
C ASP A 61 -1.70 10.45 -7.95
N GLN A 62 -1.57 9.90 -6.76
CA GLN A 62 -2.71 9.57 -5.88
C GLN A 62 -3.24 10.76 -5.08
N THR A 63 -2.71 11.95 -5.26
CA THR A 63 -3.28 13.20 -4.70
C THR A 63 -4.51 13.67 -5.48
N LYS A 64 -4.76 13.11 -6.67
CA LYS A 64 -5.95 13.35 -7.47
C LYS A 64 -7.08 12.41 -7.04
N GLU A 65 -8.27 12.98 -6.87
CA GLU A 65 -9.44 12.25 -6.37
C GLU A 65 -9.86 11.08 -7.29
N ASP A 66 -9.67 11.22 -8.60
CA ASP A 66 -10.11 10.24 -9.60
C ASP A 66 -9.11 9.09 -9.85
N THR A 67 -7.90 9.16 -9.29
CA THR A 67 -6.84 8.18 -9.60
C THR A 67 -7.25 6.75 -9.26
N ILE A 68 -7.74 6.49 -8.05
CA ILE A 68 -8.15 5.14 -7.65
C ILE A 68 -9.48 4.77 -8.30
N GLN A 69 -10.36 5.74 -8.57
CA GLN A 69 -11.60 5.49 -9.29
C GLN A 69 -11.36 4.92 -10.69
N LYS A 70 -10.34 5.38 -11.42
CA LYS A 70 -9.95 4.81 -12.74
C LYS A 70 -9.62 3.32 -12.66
N LEU A 71 -8.96 2.88 -11.57
CA LEU A 71 -8.67 1.46 -11.34
C LEU A 71 -9.93 0.65 -11.04
N VAL A 72 -10.85 1.22 -10.26
CA VAL A 72 -12.15 0.63 -9.96
C VAL A 72 -12.98 0.48 -11.23
N ASP A 73 -13.07 1.54 -12.03
CA ASP A 73 -13.82 1.54 -13.30
C ASP A 73 -13.25 0.48 -14.26
N ARG A 74 -11.92 0.39 -14.36
CA ARG A 74 -11.27 -0.65 -15.19
C ARG A 74 -11.56 -2.06 -14.69
N ALA A 75 -11.59 -2.27 -13.37
CA ALA A 75 -11.95 -3.57 -12.79
C ALA A 75 -13.41 -3.94 -13.10
N VAL A 76 -14.32 -2.98 -13.07
CA VAL A 76 -15.72 -3.18 -13.43
C VAL A 76 -15.85 -3.51 -14.92
N ASP A 77 -15.22 -2.74 -15.78
CA ASP A 77 -15.30 -2.91 -17.25
C ASP A 77 -14.72 -4.25 -17.71
N ALA A 78 -13.54 -4.63 -17.21
CA ALA A 78 -12.83 -5.80 -17.68
C ALA A 78 -13.25 -7.10 -16.98
N PHE A 79 -13.67 -7.02 -15.71
CA PHE A 79 -13.91 -8.22 -14.88
C PHE A 79 -15.27 -8.23 -14.18
N GLY A 80 -16.09 -7.19 -14.36
CA GLY A 80 -17.37 -7.04 -13.66
C GLY A 80 -17.23 -6.69 -12.18
N GLY A 81 -16.08 -6.12 -11.77
CA GLY A 81 -15.77 -5.68 -10.42
C GLY A 81 -14.47 -6.25 -9.87
N PHE A 82 -14.23 -6.07 -8.57
CA PHE A 82 -13.04 -6.56 -7.88
C PHE A 82 -13.38 -7.16 -6.51
N ASP A 83 -12.44 -7.90 -5.93
CA ASP A 83 -12.62 -8.59 -4.64
C ASP A 83 -11.69 -8.06 -3.56
N SER A 84 -10.56 -7.49 -3.94
CA SER A 84 -9.63 -6.91 -2.99
C SER A 84 -8.75 -5.83 -3.64
N ALA A 85 -8.11 -5.03 -2.79
CA ALA A 85 -7.20 -3.98 -3.22
C ALA A 85 -6.03 -3.83 -2.25
N CYS A 86 -4.84 -3.52 -2.79
CA CYS A 86 -3.74 -2.98 -2.02
C CYS A 86 -3.28 -1.66 -2.64
N ILE A 87 -3.36 -0.59 -1.86
CA ILE A 87 -2.98 0.75 -2.29
C ILE A 87 -1.75 1.19 -1.50
N ARG A 88 -0.65 1.41 -2.18
CA ARG A 88 0.50 2.09 -1.59
C ARG A 88 0.32 3.58 -1.78
N THR A 89 0.35 4.33 -0.68
CA THR A 89 0.19 5.79 -0.69
C THR A 89 1.44 6.48 -0.16
N GLY A 90 1.60 7.73 -0.53
CA GLY A 90 2.36 8.67 0.26
C GLY A 90 3.50 9.39 -0.42
N THR A 91 3.79 10.54 0.16
CA THR A 91 4.91 11.41 -0.16
C THR A 91 5.85 11.43 1.04
N HIS A 92 7.12 11.11 0.81
CA HIS A 92 8.15 11.18 1.83
C HIS A 92 8.55 12.64 2.10
N GLY A 93 8.81 12.97 3.37
CA GLY A 93 9.28 14.29 3.74
C GLY A 93 9.99 14.24 5.10
N ILE A 94 11.17 14.85 5.16
CA ILE A 94 12.01 14.94 6.34
C ILE A 94 12.16 16.43 6.70
N GLY A 95 11.94 16.78 7.95
CA GLY A 95 12.12 18.14 8.46
C GLY A 95 11.65 18.28 9.88
N THR A 96 12.19 19.31 10.56
CA THR A 96 11.70 19.72 11.87
C THR A 96 10.42 20.56 11.74
N ILE A 97 9.65 20.69 12.81
CA ILE A 97 8.49 21.61 12.84
C ILE A 97 8.93 23.05 12.62
N MET A 98 10.07 23.43 13.17
CA MET A 98 10.56 24.83 13.12
C MET A 98 10.98 25.23 11.70
N ASP A 99 11.48 24.30 10.90
CA ASP A 99 11.95 24.55 9.53
C ASP A 99 10.86 24.28 8.47
N SER A 100 9.75 23.63 8.86
CA SER A 100 8.68 23.28 7.95
C SER A 100 7.83 24.48 7.55
N THR A 101 7.50 24.54 6.27
CA THR A 101 6.63 25.56 5.69
C THR A 101 5.16 25.09 5.62
N ASN A 102 4.25 26.04 5.33
CA ASN A 102 2.86 25.71 5.02
C ASN A 102 2.74 24.80 3.78
N GLU A 103 3.65 24.97 2.82
CA GLU A 103 3.68 24.15 1.60
C GLU A 103 4.12 22.72 1.93
N ASP A 104 5.11 22.52 2.79
CA ASP A 104 5.51 21.19 3.26
C ASP A 104 4.33 20.50 3.96
N CYS A 105 3.62 21.22 4.81
CA CYS A 105 2.43 20.72 5.49
C CYS A 105 1.35 20.30 4.48
N ARG A 106 1.08 21.11 3.45
CA ARG A 106 0.12 20.80 2.39
C ARG A 106 0.53 19.55 1.62
N ILE A 107 1.79 19.46 1.18
CA ILE A 107 2.30 18.31 0.42
C ILE A 107 2.18 17.03 1.25
N GLN A 108 2.57 17.06 2.53
CA GLN A 108 2.47 15.89 3.40
C GLN A 108 1.01 15.49 3.68
N TYR A 109 0.13 16.45 3.88
CA TYR A 109 -1.30 16.20 4.06
C TYR A 109 -1.92 15.56 2.81
N GLU A 110 -1.69 16.12 1.64
CA GLU A 110 -2.27 15.62 0.39
C GLU A 110 -1.73 14.23 0.03
N GLY A 111 -0.42 14.05 0.11
CA GLY A 111 0.22 12.78 -0.26
C GLY A 111 -0.02 11.65 0.73
N ASN A 112 -0.12 11.92 2.03
CA ASN A 112 -0.15 10.88 3.07
C ASN A 112 -1.51 10.63 3.70
N PHE A 113 -2.35 11.66 3.81
CA PHE A 113 -3.66 11.57 4.45
C PHE A 113 -4.80 11.60 3.42
N ARG A 114 -4.83 12.65 2.59
CA ARG A 114 -5.92 12.85 1.63
C ARG A 114 -5.96 11.77 0.56
N SER A 115 -4.81 11.28 0.10
CA SER A 115 -4.72 10.14 -0.82
C SER A 115 -5.35 8.87 -0.26
N VAL A 116 -5.18 8.60 1.05
CA VAL A 116 -5.83 7.47 1.73
C VAL A 116 -7.35 7.65 1.77
N PHE A 117 -7.81 8.86 2.08
CA PHE A 117 -9.24 9.18 2.05
C PHE A 117 -9.84 8.94 0.65
N TYR A 118 -9.18 9.39 -0.41
CA TYR A 118 -9.64 9.17 -1.79
C TYR A 118 -9.66 7.69 -2.16
N ALA A 119 -8.63 6.94 -1.76
CA ALA A 119 -8.59 5.51 -2.01
C ALA A 119 -9.75 4.78 -1.32
N LEU A 120 -10.00 5.05 -0.05
CA LEU A 120 -11.11 4.44 0.70
C LEU A 120 -12.47 4.83 0.12
N LYS A 121 -12.64 6.10 -0.27
CA LYS A 121 -13.87 6.60 -0.87
C LYS A 121 -14.20 5.92 -2.21
N ALA A 122 -13.20 5.58 -3.01
CA ALA A 122 -13.39 4.88 -4.27
C ALA A 122 -13.63 3.37 -4.09
N LEU A 123 -12.93 2.73 -3.14
CA LEU A 123 -12.92 1.27 -2.98
C LEU A 123 -14.09 0.74 -2.16
N LEU A 124 -14.52 1.47 -1.12
CA LEU A 124 -15.51 0.96 -0.17
C LEU A 124 -16.91 0.77 -0.76
N PRO A 125 -17.50 1.72 -1.51
CA PRO A 125 -18.88 1.60 -1.95
C PRO A 125 -19.18 0.30 -2.73
N PRO A 126 -18.40 -0.08 -3.77
CA PRO A 126 -18.66 -1.30 -4.53
C PRO A 126 -18.48 -2.57 -3.68
N LEU A 127 -17.53 -2.60 -2.74
CA LEU A 127 -17.31 -3.77 -1.88
C LEU A 127 -18.40 -3.90 -0.81
N VAL A 128 -18.88 -2.78 -0.26
CA VAL A 128 -20.01 -2.75 0.69
C VAL A 128 -21.29 -3.21 0.00
N GLU A 129 -21.56 -2.76 -1.22
CA GLU A 129 -22.69 -3.26 -2.02
C GLU A 129 -22.56 -4.76 -2.33
N GLN A 130 -21.34 -5.22 -2.65
CA GLN A 130 -21.02 -6.63 -2.88
C GLN A 130 -21.14 -7.48 -1.60
N LYS A 131 -21.11 -6.87 -0.41
CA LYS A 131 -21.07 -7.51 0.93
C LYS A 131 -19.88 -8.45 1.11
N SER A 132 -18.76 -8.12 0.49
CA SER A 132 -17.53 -8.91 0.53
C SER A 132 -16.38 -8.10 -0.03
N GLY A 133 -15.23 -8.10 0.61
CA GLY A 133 -14.03 -7.46 0.09
C GLY A 133 -12.91 -7.35 1.11
N GLN A 134 -11.71 -7.08 0.62
CA GLN A 134 -10.53 -6.91 1.46
C GLN A 134 -9.69 -5.75 0.95
N ILE A 135 -9.42 -4.78 1.79
CA ILE A 135 -8.60 -3.61 1.46
C ILE A 135 -7.38 -3.59 2.39
N VAL A 136 -6.21 -3.38 1.81
CA VAL A 136 -4.99 -3.01 2.53
C VAL A 136 -4.50 -1.67 2.00
N ILE A 137 -4.28 -0.73 2.90
CA ILE A 137 -3.57 0.51 2.60
C ILE A 137 -2.16 0.41 3.18
N ASN A 138 -1.15 0.48 2.31
CA ASN A 138 0.23 0.55 2.76
C ASN A 138 0.62 2.00 3.02
N THR A 139 0.86 2.31 4.29
CA THR A 139 1.28 3.61 4.79
C THR A 139 2.76 3.58 5.19
N SER A 140 3.07 3.81 6.47
CA SER A 140 4.43 3.78 7.01
C SER A 140 4.44 3.41 8.48
N ALA A 141 5.48 2.72 8.93
CA ALA A 141 5.74 2.49 10.35
C ALA A 141 5.96 3.81 11.14
N ALA A 142 6.35 4.90 10.46
CA ALA A 142 6.44 6.23 11.06
C ALA A 142 5.09 6.78 11.55
N GLY A 143 3.96 6.20 11.13
CA GLY A 143 2.65 6.51 11.71
C GLY A 143 2.35 5.80 13.03
N ALA A 144 3.17 4.82 13.44
CA ALA A 144 3.03 4.09 14.70
C ALA A 144 4.09 4.48 15.73
N ARG A 145 5.18 5.12 15.31
CA ARG A 145 6.26 5.56 16.20
C ARG A 145 6.72 6.96 15.85
N VAL A 146 6.85 7.79 16.87
CA VAL A 146 7.43 9.13 16.70
C VAL A 146 8.94 9.00 16.44
N GLN A 147 9.40 9.69 15.41
CA GLN A 147 10.81 9.80 15.09
C GLN A 147 11.18 11.27 14.85
N GLU A 148 12.33 11.66 15.33
CA GLU A 148 12.92 12.96 15.07
C GLU A 148 13.04 13.21 13.56
N TRP A 149 12.83 14.42 13.08
CA TRP A 149 12.83 14.82 11.66
C TRP A 149 11.63 14.34 10.81
N PHE A 150 10.70 13.57 11.39
CA PHE A 150 9.48 13.11 10.70
C PHE A 150 8.20 13.78 11.19
N ALA A 151 8.26 15.04 11.64
CA ALA A 151 7.14 15.70 12.29
C ALA A 151 5.85 15.68 11.45
N LEU A 152 5.85 16.27 10.25
CA LEU A 152 4.69 16.31 9.37
C LEU A 152 4.39 14.94 8.75
N TYR A 153 5.44 14.22 8.34
CA TYR A 153 5.30 12.89 7.78
C TYR A 153 4.66 11.92 8.77
N GLY A 154 5.22 11.79 9.97
CA GLY A 154 4.68 10.90 11.02
C GLY A 154 3.26 11.26 11.42
N ALA A 155 2.96 12.55 11.60
CA ALA A 155 1.62 13.01 11.95
C ALA A 155 0.58 12.67 10.89
N THR A 156 0.88 12.89 9.60
CA THR A 156 -0.03 12.58 8.50
C THR A 156 -0.21 11.07 8.29
N ARG A 157 0.86 10.28 8.53
CA ARG A 157 0.78 8.81 8.51
C ARG A 157 -0.02 8.24 9.69
N ALA A 158 0.11 8.82 10.88
CA ALA A 158 -0.71 8.44 12.03
C ALA A 158 -2.20 8.76 11.79
N GLY A 159 -2.50 9.94 11.23
CA GLY A 159 -3.87 10.28 10.81
C GLY A 159 -4.42 9.34 9.74
N ALA A 160 -3.59 8.91 8.78
CA ALA A 160 -3.97 7.92 7.78
C ALA A 160 -4.28 6.55 8.41
N ASN A 161 -3.50 6.12 9.38
CA ASN A 161 -3.76 4.87 10.11
C ASN A 161 -5.11 4.93 10.85
N GLU A 162 -5.47 6.09 11.42
CA GLU A 162 -6.77 6.28 12.07
C GLU A 162 -7.94 6.23 11.07
N LEU A 163 -7.79 6.79 9.85
CA LEU A 163 -8.80 6.63 8.80
C LEU A 163 -9.02 5.16 8.44
N ILE A 164 -7.94 4.36 8.40
CA ILE A 164 -8.02 2.92 8.10
C ILE A 164 -8.78 2.18 9.22
N HIS A 165 -8.50 2.50 10.49
CA HIS A 165 -9.22 1.91 11.62
C HIS A 165 -10.71 2.23 11.55
N ALA A 166 -11.07 3.50 11.35
CA ALA A 166 -12.47 3.92 11.21
C ALA A 166 -13.16 3.22 10.04
N ALA A 167 -12.55 3.23 8.86
CA ALA A 167 -13.08 2.56 7.68
C ALA A 167 -13.28 1.05 7.88
N GLY A 168 -12.36 0.40 8.61
CA GLY A 168 -12.46 -1.02 8.95
C GLY A 168 -13.67 -1.32 9.85
N LEU A 169 -13.96 -0.45 10.81
CA LEU A 169 -15.13 -0.58 11.68
C LEU A 169 -16.43 -0.32 10.92
N GLU A 170 -16.46 0.72 10.07
CA GLU A 170 -17.63 1.06 9.25
C GLU A 170 -17.97 -0.04 8.23
N ALA A 171 -16.95 -0.66 7.64
CA ALA A 171 -17.11 -1.68 6.59
C ALA A 171 -17.38 -3.09 7.13
N ALA A 172 -16.98 -3.39 8.36
CA ALA A 172 -17.09 -4.73 8.96
C ALA A 172 -18.52 -5.33 8.95
N PRO A 173 -19.61 -4.59 9.27
CA PRO A 173 -20.97 -5.12 9.20
C PRO A 173 -21.38 -5.56 7.79
N HIS A 174 -20.66 -5.12 6.78
CA HIS A 174 -20.91 -5.45 5.38
C HIS A 174 -20.00 -6.57 4.83
N GLY A 175 -19.24 -7.26 5.70
CA GLY A 175 -18.34 -8.33 5.28
C GLY A 175 -17.09 -7.85 4.54
N VAL A 176 -16.71 -6.59 4.71
CA VAL A 176 -15.51 -5.99 4.11
C VAL A 176 -14.49 -5.75 5.21
N THR A 177 -13.24 -6.16 4.96
CA THR A 177 -12.11 -5.87 5.87
C THR A 177 -11.25 -4.76 5.31
N VAL A 178 -10.82 -3.86 6.19
CA VAL A 178 -9.88 -2.79 5.86
C VAL A 178 -8.76 -2.79 6.89
N ASN A 179 -7.53 -2.95 6.42
CA ASN A 179 -6.34 -2.96 7.27
C ASN A 179 -5.26 -2.03 6.72
N GLY A 180 -4.40 -1.58 7.62
CA GLY A 180 -3.20 -0.85 7.30
C GLY A 180 -1.95 -1.71 7.43
N THR A 181 -0.96 -1.45 6.58
CA THR A 181 0.41 -1.93 6.79
C THR A 181 1.37 -0.75 6.75
N GLY A 182 2.40 -0.80 7.56
CA GLY A 182 3.44 0.23 7.59
C GLY A 182 4.82 -0.38 7.46
N THR A 183 5.50 -0.09 6.36
CA THR A 183 6.87 -0.57 6.14
C THR A 183 7.91 0.42 6.68
N TYR A 184 9.07 -0.10 7.03
CA TYR A 184 10.28 0.67 7.33
C TYR A 184 11.50 -0.09 6.81
N ALA A 185 12.50 0.64 6.29
CA ALA A 185 13.80 0.09 5.86
C ALA A 185 13.69 -1.15 4.94
N MET A 186 13.07 -0.97 3.78
CA MET A 186 12.94 -2.02 2.76
C MET A 186 14.04 -1.91 1.71
N ASN A 187 14.47 -3.07 1.19
CA ASN A 187 15.51 -3.17 0.17
C ASN A 187 14.93 -2.90 -1.24
N TYR A 188 14.87 -1.63 -1.64
CA TYR A 188 14.54 -1.24 -3.01
C TYR A 188 15.30 0.05 -3.41
N PRO A 189 15.53 0.27 -4.71
CA PRO A 189 16.48 1.29 -5.19
C PRO A 189 16.27 2.70 -4.64
N SER A 190 15.02 3.20 -4.64
CA SER A 190 14.78 4.57 -4.15
C SER A 190 15.10 4.71 -2.67
N PHE A 191 14.72 3.73 -1.82
CA PHE A 191 15.06 3.78 -0.41
C PHE A 191 16.57 3.78 -0.18
N LEU A 192 17.31 2.90 -0.86
CA LEU A 192 18.76 2.84 -0.74
C LEU A 192 19.42 4.16 -1.15
N HIS A 193 18.92 4.77 -2.24
CA HIS A 193 19.37 6.07 -2.71
C HIS A 193 19.08 7.17 -1.68
N ASP A 194 17.85 7.26 -1.17
CA ASP A 194 17.40 8.29 -0.22
C ASP A 194 18.21 8.29 1.08
N VAL A 195 18.65 7.11 1.53
CA VAL A 195 19.52 6.97 2.71
C VAL A 195 21.01 6.96 2.35
N GLY A 196 21.36 7.02 1.06
CA GLY A 196 22.74 6.99 0.56
C GLY A 196 23.44 5.63 0.75
N ALA A 197 22.66 4.56 0.93
CA ALA A 197 23.17 3.21 1.14
C ALA A 197 23.47 2.46 -0.18
N ASP A 198 23.06 3.01 -1.31
CA ASP A 198 23.36 2.51 -2.66
C ASP A 198 24.85 2.64 -3.01
N THR A 199 25.55 3.63 -2.42
CA THR A 199 26.94 3.95 -2.68
C THR A 199 27.85 3.81 -1.46
N ASP A 200 27.30 3.70 -0.25
CA ASP A 200 28.05 3.66 1.00
C ASP A 200 27.58 2.52 1.94
N PRO A 201 28.39 1.43 2.04
CA PRO A 201 28.07 0.32 2.94
C PRO A 201 27.98 0.70 4.43
N ALA A 202 28.67 1.78 4.86
CA ALA A 202 28.58 2.24 6.25
C ALA A 202 27.19 2.84 6.55
N LYS A 203 26.59 3.52 5.58
CA LYS A 203 25.20 4.02 5.70
C LYS A 203 24.19 2.88 5.73
N LEU A 204 24.37 1.85 4.89
CA LEU A 204 23.55 0.64 4.96
C LEU A 204 23.62 -0.01 6.35
N LYS A 205 24.86 -0.14 6.89
CA LYS A 205 25.05 -0.67 8.24
C LYS A 205 24.37 0.21 9.29
N ALA A 206 24.49 1.53 9.20
CA ALA A 206 23.84 2.45 10.14
C ALA A 206 22.32 2.32 10.13
N VAL A 207 21.69 2.11 8.97
CA VAL A 207 20.25 1.85 8.87
C VAL A 207 19.89 0.50 9.49
N THR A 208 20.62 -0.57 9.14
CA THR A 208 20.32 -1.92 9.65
C THR A 208 20.58 -2.05 11.15
N ASP A 209 21.55 -1.31 11.71
CA ASP A 209 21.84 -1.28 13.15
C ASP A 209 20.68 -0.66 13.97
N GLN A 210 19.82 0.13 13.34
CA GLN A 210 18.61 0.66 13.98
C GLN A 210 17.46 -0.36 14.05
N LEU A 211 17.58 -1.49 13.36
CA LEU A 211 16.55 -2.52 13.31
C LEU A 211 16.86 -3.65 14.28
N PRO A 212 15.93 -4.12 15.11
CA PRO A 212 16.12 -5.33 15.90
C PRO A 212 16.54 -6.54 15.06
N MET A 213 15.95 -6.70 13.87
CA MET A 213 16.28 -7.79 12.95
C MET A 213 17.62 -7.63 12.21
N ARG A 214 18.30 -6.48 12.32
CA ARG A 214 19.63 -6.21 11.74
C ARG A 214 19.73 -6.45 10.22
N LYS A 215 18.63 -6.40 9.51
CA LYS A 215 18.56 -6.53 8.05
C LYS A 215 17.48 -5.61 7.47
N LEU A 216 17.55 -5.31 6.19
CA LEU A 216 16.43 -4.71 5.47
C LEU A 216 15.33 -5.75 5.24
N CYS A 217 14.10 -5.28 5.11
CA CYS A 217 12.99 -6.11 4.64
C CYS A 217 13.12 -6.31 3.12
N GLU A 218 13.07 -7.54 2.65
CA GLU A 218 12.95 -7.78 1.21
C GLU A 218 11.50 -7.51 0.74
N PRO A 219 11.30 -6.96 -0.46
CA PRO A 219 9.97 -6.70 -1.01
C PRO A 219 9.06 -7.93 -0.97
N GLU A 220 9.60 -9.12 -1.20
CA GLU A 220 8.88 -10.39 -1.17
C GLU A 220 8.37 -10.75 0.23
N GLU A 221 9.13 -10.44 1.29
CA GLU A 221 8.72 -10.70 2.68
C GLU A 221 7.46 -9.89 3.03
N ALA A 222 7.45 -8.59 2.69
CA ALA A 222 6.29 -7.72 2.89
C ALA A 222 5.11 -8.13 2.00
N ALA A 223 5.37 -8.41 0.73
CA ALA A 223 4.36 -8.83 -0.23
C ALA A 223 3.64 -10.12 0.19
N TYR A 224 4.39 -11.10 0.68
CA TYR A 224 3.82 -12.36 1.17
C TYR A 224 2.83 -12.13 2.32
N PHE A 225 3.20 -11.30 3.29
CA PHE A 225 2.31 -10.95 4.41
C PHE A 225 1.07 -10.21 3.93
N VAL A 226 1.22 -9.17 3.10
CA VAL A 226 0.08 -8.40 2.56
C VAL A 226 -0.86 -9.29 1.75
N ALA A 227 -0.31 -10.21 0.95
CA ALA A 227 -1.10 -11.15 0.17
C ALA A 227 -2.04 -11.99 1.06
N THR A 228 -1.64 -12.37 2.28
CA THR A 228 -2.51 -13.12 3.21
C THR A 228 -3.72 -12.32 3.69
N LEU A 229 -3.65 -10.99 3.67
CA LEU A 229 -4.74 -10.11 4.08
C LEU A 229 -5.76 -9.87 2.94
N ILE A 230 -5.38 -10.13 1.67
CA ILE A 230 -6.20 -9.79 0.51
C ILE A 230 -6.51 -10.97 -0.43
N ASP A 231 -6.05 -12.17 -0.13
CA ASP A 231 -6.24 -13.37 -0.99
C ASP A 231 -7.61 -14.05 -0.85
N GLY A 232 -8.45 -13.55 0.05
CA GLY A 232 -9.80 -14.10 0.27
C GLY A 232 -9.91 -15.05 1.48
N HIS A 233 -8.80 -15.42 2.12
CA HIS A 233 -8.81 -16.32 3.27
C HIS A 233 -8.83 -15.57 4.61
N GLY A 234 -8.08 -14.48 4.73
CA GLY A 234 -8.01 -13.66 5.95
C GLY A 234 -9.23 -12.72 6.09
N THR A 235 -10.38 -13.23 6.54
CA THR A 235 -11.64 -12.45 6.59
C THR A 235 -12.05 -12.01 8.00
N PHE A 236 -11.25 -12.29 9.02
CA PHE A 236 -11.57 -11.93 10.41
C PHE A 236 -10.64 -10.83 10.99
N GLN A 237 -9.66 -10.37 10.22
CA GLN A 237 -8.78 -9.25 10.58
C GLN A 237 -9.29 -7.99 9.90
N THR A 238 -9.77 -7.04 10.67
CA THR A 238 -10.17 -5.70 10.17
C THR A 238 -9.84 -4.63 11.18
N ALA A 239 -9.74 -3.39 10.72
CA ALA A 239 -9.42 -2.23 11.54
C ALA A 239 -8.08 -2.39 12.30
N GLN A 240 -7.08 -3.03 11.66
CA GLN A 240 -5.77 -3.23 12.25
C GLN A 240 -4.70 -2.48 11.45
N PHE A 241 -3.65 -2.07 12.15
CA PHE A 241 -2.41 -1.61 11.55
C PHE A 241 -1.29 -2.59 11.88
N PHE A 242 -0.62 -3.09 10.85
CA PHE A 242 0.47 -4.07 10.97
C PHE A 242 1.81 -3.45 10.56
N PRO A 243 2.71 -3.14 11.51
CA PRO A 243 4.07 -2.75 11.19
C PRO A 243 4.83 -3.91 10.52
N ILE A 244 5.46 -3.62 9.38
CA ILE A 244 6.40 -4.52 8.69
C ILE A 244 7.77 -3.83 8.74
N ASP A 245 8.38 -3.82 9.91
CA ASP A 245 9.47 -2.91 10.24
C ASP A 245 10.64 -3.56 11.00
N GLY A 246 10.68 -4.88 11.08
CA GLY A 246 11.73 -5.62 11.78
C GLY A 246 11.80 -5.34 13.28
N GLY A 247 10.68 -4.89 13.88
CA GLY A 247 10.56 -4.55 15.29
C GLY A 247 10.90 -3.09 15.63
N TRP A 248 11.17 -2.27 14.62
CA TRP A 248 11.60 -0.89 14.81
C TRP A 248 10.59 -0.04 15.61
N SER A 249 9.29 -0.19 15.40
CA SER A 249 8.26 0.61 16.08
C SER A 249 8.12 0.32 17.58
N PHE A 250 8.73 -0.73 18.09
CA PHE A 250 8.69 -1.14 19.49
C PHE A 250 9.98 -0.87 20.27
N MET A 251 10.94 -0.15 19.70
CA MET A 251 12.19 0.23 20.39
C MET A 251 12.10 1.57 21.11
#